data_1fd9422e1da4eb61111869d21b69ce31
#
_entry.id   1fd9422e1da4eb61111869d21b69ce31
#
_cell.length_a   1.000
_cell.length_b   1.000
_cell.length_c   1.000
_cell.angle_alpha   90.00
_cell.angle_beta   90.00
_cell.angle_gamma   90.00
#
_symmetry.space_group_name_H-M   'P 1'
#
loop_
_entity.id
_entity.type
_entity.pdbx_description
1 polymer ?
#
loop_
_entity_poly.entity_id
_entity_poly.type
_entity_poly.pdbx_seq_one_letter_code
_entity_poly.pdbx_strand_id
1 'polypeptide(L)'
;MAPEIRPTPRNHSAILYQSNCQNLYVLDIPASISLAQHPRVSSGAAHVDNLEETSTIFSCPPSEIPYSTEPKGAKAMLRVMESIPSCELEYRKQIATFVRETMCELRTNFVGEYCLPRAVQPRLLQRPRKRGRVDGDATVTNAQCSIEPDLSITATCFEADAPPLVLAPGVNMLPGLNSIQTVAVKNNSISAAILQVKNYYTTSADENLLEERMGKTMPFHTERFRVPPQATFVLTHLPTEPNHLPELPIIFFNGKIFDFILMDPPWPNRSVRRSAHYQTTPTFNHLQTLLCGILERNLRPEVGIAAIWTTNNVNSRSTARESLENSGLQVFEEWIWVKTTSKGVPVSPICGLWRQPYEVLILGRKPSNTQDEKPTVRRRVIVGVPDIHSRKPHLKELVEQHFFNADYLEGYKALEVFARNLTAGWWSCGDEVLRFNWDGWWA
;
A
#
# COMPACT_ATOMS: atom_id res chain seq x y z
N MET A 1 -31.52 -12.69 19.50
CA MET A 1 -31.44 -13.04 18.08
C MET A 1 -30.44 -12.11 17.45
N ALA A 2 -29.28 -12.62 17.07
CA ALA A 2 -28.30 -11.85 16.29
C ALA A 2 -28.85 -11.67 14.85
N PRO A 3 -28.66 -10.51 14.20
CA PRO A 3 -29.13 -10.33 12.84
C PRO A 3 -28.34 -11.27 11.91
N GLU A 4 -29.05 -12.10 11.19
CA GLU A 4 -28.53 -12.92 10.10
C GLU A 4 -27.91 -12.01 9.04
N ILE A 5 -26.60 -12.05 8.90
CA ILE A 5 -25.87 -11.37 7.83
C ILE A 5 -26.18 -12.17 6.55
N ARG A 6 -27.10 -11.65 5.72
CA ARG A 6 -27.33 -12.22 4.40
C ARG A 6 -26.05 -12.01 3.57
N PRO A 7 -25.52 -13.03 2.91
CA PRO A 7 -24.38 -12.86 2.01
C PRO A 7 -24.77 -11.91 0.89
N THR A 8 -24.03 -10.79 0.78
CA THR A 8 -24.13 -9.86 -0.33
C THR A 8 -23.81 -10.56 -1.66
N PRO A 9 -24.44 -10.18 -2.78
CA PRO A 9 -24.13 -10.77 -4.08
C PRO A 9 -22.64 -10.62 -4.36
N ARG A 10 -21.99 -11.68 -4.85
CA ARG A 10 -20.56 -11.77 -5.17
C ARG A 10 -20.21 -10.69 -6.19
N ASN A 11 -19.69 -9.56 -5.75
CA ASN A 11 -19.14 -8.54 -6.63
C ASN A 11 -17.81 -9.05 -7.17
N HIS A 12 -17.76 -9.33 -8.47
CA HIS A 12 -16.52 -9.68 -9.17
C HIS A 12 -15.62 -8.46 -9.45
N SER A 13 -16.01 -7.28 -8.99
CA SER A 13 -15.30 -6.01 -9.19
C SER A 13 -15.38 -5.15 -7.93
N ALA A 14 -14.29 -4.44 -7.62
CA ALA A 14 -14.25 -3.41 -6.60
C ALA A 14 -14.68 -2.04 -7.14
N ILE A 15 -14.86 -1.91 -8.44
CA ILE A 15 -15.30 -0.68 -9.10
C ILE A 15 -16.82 -0.58 -8.98
N LEU A 16 -17.29 0.36 -8.17
CA LEU A 16 -18.71 0.62 -7.94
C LEU A 16 -19.31 1.53 -9.03
N TYR A 17 -18.48 2.35 -9.66
CA TYR A 17 -18.83 3.21 -10.77
C TYR A 17 -17.61 3.50 -11.65
N GLN A 18 -17.87 3.62 -12.95
CA GLN A 18 -16.89 4.04 -13.94
C GLN A 18 -17.59 4.98 -14.94
N SER A 19 -16.96 6.13 -15.22
CA SER A 19 -17.44 7.04 -16.27
C SER A 19 -17.18 6.49 -17.67
N ASN A 20 -17.98 6.93 -18.65
CA ASN A 20 -17.82 6.51 -20.05
C ASN A 20 -16.41 6.85 -20.60
N CYS A 21 -15.82 7.97 -20.19
CA CYS A 21 -14.49 8.41 -20.58
C CYS A 21 -13.37 7.64 -19.86
N GLN A 22 -13.70 6.76 -18.92
CA GLN A 22 -12.74 6.00 -18.11
C GLN A 22 -11.71 6.91 -17.39
N ASN A 23 -12.14 8.09 -16.96
CA ASN A 23 -11.32 9.04 -16.21
C ASN A 23 -11.78 9.23 -14.76
N LEU A 24 -12.92 8.61 -14.38
CA LEU A 24 -13.53 8.70 -13.07
C LEU A 24 -14.03 7.33 -12.61
N TYR A 25 -13.63 6.95 -11.39
CA TYR A 25 -13.99 5.68 -10.76
C TYR A 25 -14.47 5.92 -9.34
N VAL A 26 -15.43 5.13 -8.88
CA VAL A 26 -15.70 4.90 -7.45
C VAL A 26 -15.22 3.50 -7.13
N LEU A 27 -14.27 3.39 -6.21
CA LEU A 27 -13.61 2.14 -5.84
C LEU A 27 -13.79 1.83 -4.36
N ASP A 28 -14.28 0.63 -4.05
CA ASP A 28 -14.30 0.13 -2.67
C ASP A 28 -12.93 -0.39 -2.28
N ILE A 29 -12.32 0.24 -1.26
CA ILE A 29 -10.94 -0.08 -0.86
C ILE A 29 -10.81 -1.48 -0.27
N PRO A 30 -11.62 -1.93 0.70
CA PRO A 30 -11.54 -3.29 1.22
C PRO A 30 -11.77 -4.35 0.14
N ALA A 31 -12.77 -4.15 -0.72
CA ALA A 31 -13.05 -5.08 -1.82
C ALA A 31 -11.88 -5.15 -2.81
N SER A 32 -11.23 -4.02 -3.13
CA SER A 32 -10.07 -4.00 -4.04
C SER A 32 -8.90 -4.84 -3.52
N ILE A 33 -8.67 -4.83 -2.20
CA ILE A 33 -7.63 -5.63 -1.55
C ILE A 33 -8.03 -7.11 -1.52
N SER A 34 -9.28 -7.41 -1.18
CA SER A 34 -9.78 -8.79 -1.16
C SER A 34 -9.72 -9.43 -2.55
N LEU A 35 -10.15 -8.73 -3.59
CA LEU A 35 -10.08 -9.21 -4.97
C LEU A 35 -8.64 -9.39 -5.47
N ALA A 36 -7.71 -8.56 -5.02
CA ALA A 36 -6.31 -8.69 -5.37
C ALA A 36 -5.64 -9.97 -4.82
N GLN A 37 -6.25 -10.65 -3.85
CA GLN A 37 -5.79 -11.94 -3.35
C GLN A 37 -6.08 -13.10 -4.31
N HIS A 38 -6.86 -12.86 -5.38
CA HIS A 38 -7.27 -13.89 -6.33
C HIS A 38 -6.65 -13.64 -7.71
N PRO A 39 -6.34 -14.71 -8.47
CA PRO A 39 -5.94 -14.59 -9.87
C PRO A 39 -7.08 -13.99 -10.69
N ARG A 40 -6.74 -13.35 -11.79
CA ARG A 40 -7.75 -12.90 -12.75
C ARG A 40 -8.48 -14.11 -13.33
N VAL A 41 -9.81 -14.12 -13.25
CA VAL A 41 -10.63 -15.10 -13.97
C VAL A 41 -10.74 -14.65 -15.41
N SER A 42 -10.07 -15.36 -16.33
CA SER A 42 -10.28 -15.15 -17.76
C SER A 42 -11.73 -15.51 -18.12
N SER A 43 -12.39 -14.64 -18.87
CA SER A 43 -13.81 -14.72 -19.25
C SER A 43 -14.20 -15.95 -20.10
N GLY A 44 -13.34 -16.96 -20.22
CA GLY A 44 -13.56 -18.19 -20.99
C GLY A 44 -13.33 -19.50 -20.23
N ALA A 45 -12.89 -19.45 -18.99
CA ALA A 45 -12.73 -20.67 -18.21
C ALA A 45 -14.09 -21.04 -17.58
N ALA A 46 -14.62 -22.21 -17.95
CA ALA A 46 -15.78 -22.83 -17.34
C ALA A 46 -15.69 -22.79 -15.81
N HIS A 47 -16.82 -22.50 -15.18
CA HIS A 47 -17.04 -22.50 -13.74
C HIS A 47 -16.07 -23.42 -12.97
N VAL A 48 -15.10 -22.84 -12.30
CA VAL A 48 -14.44 -23.51 -11.20
C VAL A 48 -15.37 -23.26 -9.99
N ASP A 49 -16.26 -24.22 -9.74
CA ASP A 49 -17.24 -24.19 -8.63
C ASP A 49 -16.59 -24.19 -7.23
N ASN A 50 -15.28 -24.08 -7.15
CA ASN A 50 -14.51 -24.05 -5.92
C ASN A 50 -13.77 -22.70 -5.73
N LEU A 51 -14.43 -21.56 -5.99
CA LEU A 51 -13.96 -20.31 -5.41
C LEU A 51 -14.15 -20.43 -3.90
N GLU A 52 -13.07 -20.71 -3.18
CA GLU A 52 -13.01 -20.53 -1.71
C GLU A 52 -13.71 -19.20 -1.41
N GLU A 53 -14.58 -19.22 -0.38
CA GLU A 53 -15.31 -18.02 0.06
C GLU A 53 -14.36 -16.84 0.09
N THR A 54 -14.68 -15.79 -0.67
CA THR A 54 -13.84 -14.59 -0.74
C THR A 54 -13.75 -13.99 0.64
N SER A 55 -12.65 -14.28 1.34
CA SER A 55 -12.40 -13.74 2.68
C SER A 55 -12.47 -12.21 2.61
N THR A 56 -13.22 -11.61 3.50
CA THR A 56 -13.39 -10.16 3.57
C THR A 56 -12.35 -9.58 4.53
N ILE A 57 -11.64 -8.55 4.10
CA ILE A 57 -10.68 -7.87 4.97
C ILE A 57 -11.39 -7.00 6.00
N PHE A 58 -10.99 -7.12 7.27
CA PHE A 58 -11.50 -6.25 8.33
C PHE A 58 -11.09 -4.79 8.11
N SER A 59 -12.02 -3.90 8.39
CA SER A 59 -11.96 -2.48 8.09
C SER A 59 -12.41 -1.63 9.26
N CYS A 60 -12.15 -0.33 9.20
CA CYS A 60 -12.75 0.63 10.13
C CYS A 60 -14.14 1.08 9.62
N PRO A 61 -15.04 1.50 10.52
CA PRO A 61 -16.28 2.14 10.12
C PRO A 61 -16.02 3.33 9.18
N PRO A 62 -16.76 3.46 8.08
CA PRO A 62 -16.59 4.58 7.17
C PRO A 62 -16.98 5.91 7.85
N SER A 63 -16.22 6.97 7.58
CA SER A 63 -16.60 8.30 8.07
C SER A 63 -17.82 8.81 7.31
N GLU A 64 -18.82 9.31 8.03
CA GLU A 64 -20.02 9.89 7.43
C GLU A 64 -19.92 11.42 7.27
N ILE A 65 -19.06 12.06 8.04
CA ILE A 65 -18.94 13.51 8.16
C ILE A 65 -17.51 13.95 7.84
N PRO A 66 -17.33 14.99 7.00
CA PRO A 66 -16.02 15.60 6.81
C PRO A 66 -15.46 16.18 8.10
N TYR A 67 -14.15 16.23 8.20
CA TYR A 67 -13.44 16.85 9.32
C TYR A 67 -12.65 18.09 8.89
N SER A 68 -12.62 19.10 9.73
CA SER A 68 -11.84 20.30 9.46
C SER A 68 -10.37 20.09 9.76
N THR A 69 -9.51 20.46 8.80
CA THR A 69 -8.05 20.42 8.95
C THR A 69 -7.41 21.79 8.82
N GLU A 70 -8.23 22.82 8.64
CA GLU A 70 -7.73 24.16 8.37
C GLU A 70 -7.15 24.83 9.63
N PRO A 71 -6.15 25.72 9.45
CA PRO A 71 -5.59 26.50 10.55
C PRO A 71 -6.67 27.39 11.19
N LYS A 72 -6.70 27.41 12.51
CA LYS A 72 -7.59 28.29 13.23
C LYS A 72 -7.02 29.72 13.28
N GLY A 73 -7.70 30.67 12.62
CA GLY A 73 -7.36 32.09 12.63
C GLY A 73 -6.58 32.58 11.40
N ALA A 74 -6.89 33.81 10.98
CA ALA A 74 -6.36 34.43 9.75
C ALA A 74 -4.82 34.51 9.72
N LYS A 75 -4.17 34.84 10.85
CA LYS A 75 -2.71 34.93 10.93
C LYS A 75 -2.02 33.58 10.71
N ALA A 76 -2.64 32.48 11.19
CA ALA A 76 -2.09 31.14 10.96
C ALA A 76 -2.29 30.73 9.49
N MET A 77 -3.43 31.08 8.88
CA MET A 77 -3.68 30.84 7.45
C MET A 77 -2.67 31.58 6.57
N LEU A 78 -2.42 32.85 6.80
CA LEU A 78 -1.45 33.65 6.04
C LEU A 78 -0.05 33.03 6.11
N ARG A 79 0.44 32.67 7.30
CA ARG A 79 1.75 32.03 7.47
C ARG A 79 1.87 30.71 6.67
N VAL A 80 0.81 29.92 6.62
CA VAL A 80 0.81 28.67 5.83
C VAL A 80 0.83 29.00 4.34
N MET A 81 0.03 29.96 3.89
CA MET A 81 0.01 30.37 2.47
C MET A 81 1.38 30.91 2.02
N GLU A 82 2.02 31.76 2.80
CA GLU A 82 3.35 32.32 2.52
C GLU A 82 4.45 31.24 2.47
N SER A 83 4.26 30.14 3.19
CA SER A 83 5.20 29.01 3.20
C SER A 83 5.09 28.06 2.00
N ILE A 84 4.05 28.20 1.18
CA ILE A 84 3.80 27.32 0.02
C ILE A 84 4.42 27.97 -1.22
N PRO A 85 5.32 27.29 -1.95
CA PRO A 85 5.87 27.80 -3.20
C PRO A 85 4.78 28.10 -4.25
N SER A 86 4.98 29.13 -5.07
CA SER A 86 4.00 29.54 -6.09
C SER A 86 3.67 28.43 -7.10
N CYS A 87 4.67 27.66 -7.51
CA CYS A 87 4.47 26.50 -8.40
C CYS A 87 3.57 25.43 -7.78
N GLU A 88 3.68 25.24 -6.47
CA GLU A 88 2.82 24.32 -5.73
C GLU A 88 1.38 24.83 -5.62
N LEU A 89 1.19 26.13 -5.38
CA LEU A 89 -0.15 26.74 -5.36
C LEU A 89 -0.84 26.57 -6.71
N GLU A 90 -0.12 26.77 -7.81
CA GLU A 90 -0.66 26.60 -9.15
C GLU A 90 -1.02 25.13 -9.43
N TYR A 91 -0.13 24.20 -9.07
CA TYR A 91 -0.43 22.76 -9.19
C TYR A 91 -1.68 22.37 -8.38
N ARG A 92 -1.76 22.83 -7.11
CA ARG A 92 -2.93 22.56 -6.25
C ARG A 92 -4.22 23.12 -6.83
N LYS A 93 -4.15 24.31 -7.42
CA LYS A 93 -5.29 24.95 -8.09
C LYS A 93 -5.77 24.11 -9.27
N GLN A 94 -4.85 23.65 -10.12
CA GLN A 94 -5.18 22.81 -11.27
C GLN A 94 -5.84 21.48 -10.83
N ILE A 95 -5.24 20.78 -9.86
CA ILE A 95 -5.81 19.54 -9.32
C ILE A 95 -7.17 19.80 -8.68
N ALA A 96 -7.31 20.86 -7.88
CA ALA A 96 -8.55 21.19 -7.22
C ALA A 96 -9.68 21.52 -8.19
N THR A 97 -9.38 22.21 -9.29
CA THR A 97 -10.36 22.51 -10.36
C THR A 97 -10.80 21.20 -11.02
N PHE A 98 -9.85 20.39 -11.47
CA PHE A 98 -10.13 19.10 -12.10
C PHE A 98 -10.95 18.16 -11.18
N VAL A 99 -10.56 18.04 -9.91
CA VAL A 99 -11.30 17.21 -8.94
C VAL A 99 -12.71 17.72 -8.70
N ARG A 100 -12.93 19.06 -8.62
CA ARG A 100 -14.29 19.61 -8.45
C ARG A 100 -15.18 19.31 -9.64
N GLU A 101 -14.69 19.52 -10.85
CA GLU A 101 -15.42 19.23 -12.08
C GLU A 101 -15.80 17.76 -12.15
N THR A 102 -14.83 16.87 -11.89
CA THR A 102 -15.05 15.42 -11.88
C THR A 102 -16.01 14.98 -10.78
N MET A 103 -15.93 15.56 -9.57
CA MET A 103 -16.88 15.28 -8.49
C MET A 103 -18.29 15.82 -8.77
N CYS A 104 -18.41 16.89 -9.54
CA CYS A 104 -19.71 17.39 -10.02
C CYS A 104 -20.33 16.40 -11.02
N GLU A 105 -19.54 15.93 -12.00
CA GLU A 105 -19.93 14.88 -12.94
C GLU A 105 -20.40 13.62 -12.20
N LEU A 106 -19.64 13.18 -11.19
CA LEU A 106 -19.99 12.00 -10.39
C LEU A 106 -21.36 12.15 -9.72
N ARG A 107 -21.63 13.29 -9.08
CA ARG A 107 -22.92 13.53 -8.40
C ARG A 107 -24.10 13.53 -9.34
N THR A 108 -23.90 13.91 -10.59
CA THR A 108 -24.94 13.91 -11.61
C THR A 108 -25.23 12.52 -12.14
N ASN A 109 -24.19 11.69 -12.29
CA ASN A 109 -24.26 10.43 -13.02
C ASN A 109 -24.27 9.18 -12.13
N PHE A 110 -23.93 9.32 -10.85
CA PHE A 110 -23.86 8.19 -9.92
C PHE A 110 -24.87 8.33 -8.77
N VAL A 111 -25.80 7.38 -8.71
CA VAL A 111 -26.76 7.22 -7.63
C VAL A 111 -26.52 5.86 -7.00
N GLY A 112 -25.53 5.79 -6.13
CA GLY A 112 -25.14 4.53 -5.47
C GLY A 112 -24.38 4.77 -4.17
N GLU A 113 -24.00 3.69 -3.52
CA GLU A 113 -23.18 3.74 -2.30
C GLU A 113 -21.71 3.93 -2.66
N TYR A 114 -21.01 4.79 -1.93
CA TYR A 114 -19.59 5.09 -2.14
C TYR A 114 -18.65 4.06 -1.49
N CYS A 115 -19.19 3.14 -0.73
CA CYS A 115 -18.46 1.97 -0.19
C CYS A 115 -19.43 0.82 0.09
N LEU A 116 -18.92 -0.39 0.02
CA LEU A 116 -19.66 -1.59 0.44
C LEU A 116 -19.75 -1.69 1.97
N PRO A 117 -20.68 -2.50 2.51
CA PRO A 117 -20.72 -2.83 3.93
C PRO A 117 -19.38 -3.39 4.40
N ARG A 118 -18.87 -2.87 5.52
CA ARG A 118 -17.56 -3.23 6.04
C ARG A 118 -17.61 -4.26 7.14
N ALA A 119 -16.77 -5.28 7.07
CA ALA A 119 -16.49 -6.16 8.20
C ALA A 119 -15.66 -5.37 9.23
N VAL A 120 -16.21 -5.12 10.41
CA VAL A 120 -15.56 -4.35 11.46
C VAL A 120 -15.17 -5.24 12.62
N GLN A 121 -13.89 -5.29 12.97
CA GLN A 121 -13.42 -5.99 14.16
C GLN A 121 -13.10 -4.98 15.27
N PRO A 122 -13.88 -4.93 16.36
CA PRO A 122 -13.71 -3.93 17.43
C PRO A 122 -12.33 -3.94 18.09
N ARG A 123 -11.66 -5.10 18.16
CA ARG A 123 -10.33 -5.25 18.76
C ARG A 123 -9.24 -4.53 17.97
N LEU A 124 -9.35 -4.50 16.62
CA LEU A 124 -8.39 -3.82 15.75
C LEU A 124 -8.56 -2.30 15.76
N LEU A 125 -9.67 -1.79 16.29
CA LEU A 125 -10.00 -0.36 16.35
C LEU A 125 -9.62 0.30 17.67
N GLN A 126 -9.12 -0.45 18.65
CA GLN A 126 -8.69 0.12 19.92
C GLN A 126 -7.45 0.99 19.70
N ARG A 127 -7.68 2.28 19.47
CA ARG A 127 -6.61 3.28 19.48
C ARG A 127 -5.95 3.28 20.86
N PRO A 128 -4.60 3.29 20.95
CA PRO A 128 -3.95 3.57 22.22
C PRO A 128 -4.50 4.91 22.74
N ARG A 129 -5.05 4.91 23.95
CA ARG A 129 -5.57 6.14 24.59
C ARG A 129 -4.46 7.18 24.55
N LYS A 130 -4.74 8.35 23.95
CA LYS A 130 -3.87 9.52 24.08
C LYS A 130 -3.56 9.68 25.56
N ARG A 131 -2.27 9.63 25.92
CA ARG A 131 -1.79 9.94 27.26
C ARG A 131 -2.37 11.30 27.66
N GLY A 132 -3.35 11.33 28.55
CA GLY A 132 -3.67 12.50 29.32
C GLY A 132 -2.40 12.88 30.09
N ARG A 133 -2.07 14.15 30.09
CA ARG A 133 -1.03 14.70 30.98
C ARG A 133 -1.41 14.34 32.40
N VAL A 134 -0.75 13.35 32.97
CA VAL A 134 -0.85 13.04 34.41
C VAL A 134 0.47 13.49 34.99
N ASP A 135 0.39 14.54 35.77
CA ASP A 135 1.45 14.94 36.70
C ASP A 135 1.58 13.85 37.78
N GLY A 136 2.80 13.35 37.99
CA GLY A 136 3.19 12.60 39.21
C GLY A 136 3.23 11.07 39.04
N ASP A 137 4.45 10.60 38.97
CA ASP A 137 5.03 9.38 39.57
C ASP A 137 4.11 8.13 39.67
N ALA A 138 4.14 7.30 38.68
CA ALA A 138 3.89 5.85 38.78
C ALA A 138 4.51 5.13 37.55
N THR A 139 5.59 4.42 37.80
CA THR A 139 6.17 3.41 36.92
C THR A 139 5.17 2.28 36.67
N VAL A 140 4.27 2.46 35.72
CA VAL A 140 3.47 1.38 35.15
C VAL A 140 4.04 1.07 33.79
N THR A 141 4.77 -0.02 33.72
CA THR A 141 5.18 -0.68 32.49
C THR A 141 3.92 -1.03 31.67
N ASN A 142 3.54 -0.17 30.74
CA ASN A 142 2.52 -0.48 29.74
C ASN A 142 3.12 -1.47 28.75
N ALA A 143 2.93 -2.75 29.00
CA ALA A 143 2.96 -3.75 27.94
C ALA A 143 1.86 -3.38 26.93
N GLN A 144 2.24 -2.73 25.86
CA GLN A 144 1.41 -2.41 24.70
C GLN A 144 1.18 -3.73 23.99
N CYS A 145 0.07 -4.41 24.29
CA CYS A 145 -0.37 -5.57 23.50
C CYS A 145 -0.76 -5.01 22.13
N SER A 146 0.21 -4.92 21.22
CA SER A 146 -0.06 -4.70 19.80
C SER A 146 -0.75 -5.96 19.30
N ILE A 147 -1.96 -5.80 18.77
CA ILE A 147 -2.75 -6.90 18.20
C ILE A 147 -2.11 -7.37 16.89
N GLU A 148 -1.39 -6.49 16.20
CA GLU A 148 -0.66 -6.80 14.97
C GLU A 148 0.63 -7.57 15.29
N PRO A 149 1.00 -8.55 14.44
CA PRO A 149 2.26 -9.27 14.59
C PRO A 149 3.44 -8.32 14.50
N ASP A 150 4.49 -8.62 15.25
CA ASP A 150 5.76 -7.92 15.13
C ASP A 150 6.46 -8.39 13.85
N LEU A 151 6.54 -7.50 12.86
CA LEU A 151 7.25 -7.72 11.60
C LEU A 151 8.67 -7.15 11.64
N SER A 152 9.21 -6.90 12.83
CA SER A 152 10.58 -6.36 12.98
C SER A 152 11.60 -7.18 12.19
N ILE A 153 12.34 -6.49 11.36
CA ILE A 153 13.38 -7.06 10.51
C ILE A 153 14.72 -6.72 11.14
N THR A 154 15.48 -7.72 11.52
CA THR A 154 16.90 -7.55 11.84
C THR A 154 17.63 -7.36 10.52
N ALA A 155 18.41 -6.27 10.40
CA ALA A 155 19.21 -6.02 9.22
C ALA A 155 20.10 -7.24 8.91
N THR A 156 19.74 -7.98 7.89
CA THR A 156 20.49 -9.18 7.45
C THR A 156 21.03 -8.94 6.05
N CYS A 157 22.23 -9.42 5.80
CA CYS A 157 22.76 -9.47 4.46
C CYS A 157 21.90 -10.44 3.64
N PHE A 158 21.44 -9.99 2.49
CA PHE A 158 20.73 -10.84 1.54
C PHE A 158 21.74 -11.70 0.78
N GLU A 159 21.45 -13.00 0.68
CA GLU A 159 22.22 -13.92 -0.14
C GLU A 159 21.62 -13.94 -1.56
N ALA A 160 22.28 -13.23 -2.46
CA ALA A 160 21.83 -13.03 -3.84
C ALA A 160 21.56 -14.32 -4.61
N ASP A 161 22.34 -15.34 -4.36
CA ASP A 161 22.33 -16.62 -5.07
C ASP A 161 21.50 -17.68 -4.34
N ALA A 162 20.89 -17.34 -3.20
CA ALA A 162 20.03 -18.28 -2.48
C ALA A 162 18.81 -18.66 -3.32
N PRO A 163 18.53 -19.96 -3.49
CA PRO A 163 17.33 -20.38 -4.20
C PRO A 163 16.06 -19.89 -3.48
N PRO A 164 15.01 -19.54 -4.21
CA PRO A 164 13.76 -19.09 -3.59
C PRO A 164 13.13 -20.22 -2.75
N LEU A 165 12.55 -19.85 -1.61
CA LEU A 165 11.72 -20.75 -0.83
C LEU A 165 10.38 -20.92 -1.55
N VAL A 166 10.11 -22.12 -2.06
CA VAL A 166 8.83 -22.43 -2.72
C VAL A 166 7.89 -23.05 -1.69
N LEU A 167 6.72 -22.42 -1.52
CA LEU A 167 5.69 -22.89 -0.61
C LEU A 167 4.94 -24.10 -1.19
N ALA A 168 4.69 -25.09 -0.35
CA ALA A 168 3.76 -26.18 -0.67
C ALA A 168 2.30 -25.67 -0.56
N PRO A 169 1.36 -26.29 -1.28
CA PRO A 169 -0.06 -26.03 -1.06
C PRO A 169 -0.46 -26.28 0.42
N GLY A 170 -1.31 -25.40 0.97
CA GLY A 170 -1.74 -25.51 2.38
C GLY A 170 -0.79 -24.79 3.35
N VAL A 171 -0.53 -25.40 4.51
CA VAL A 171 0.21 -24.76 5.62
C VAL A 171 1.71 -25.05 5.55
N ASN A 172 2.50 -24.00 5.54
CA ASN A 172 3.96 -24.03 5.56
C ASN A 172 4.44 -23.46 6.90
N MET A 173 5.13 -24.29 7.70
CA MET A 173 5.60 -23.89 9.03
C MET A 173 7.04 -23.40 8.98
N LEU A 174 7.27 -22.20 9.55
CA LEU A 174 8.60 -21.61 9.70
C LEU A 174 8.93 -21.36 11.18
N PRO A 175 10.22 -21.46 11.53
CA PRO A 175 10.66 -21.21 12.91
C PRO A 175 10.52 -19.74 13.32
N GLY A 176 10.57 -18.81 12.39
CA GLY A 176 10.45 -17.36 12.59
C GLY A 176 10.50 -16.60 11.27
N LEU A 177 10.07 -15.34 11.24
CA LEU A 177 10.16 -14.48 10.04
C LEU A 177 11.62 -14.24 9.62
N ASN A 178 12.57 -14.29 10.56
CA ASN A 178 13.99 -14.13 10.26
C ASN A 178 14.51 -15.16 9.26
N SER A 179 13.92 -16.36 9.22
CA SER A 179 14.33 -17.43 8.29
C SER A 179 14.04 -17.13 6.81
N ILE A 180 13.23 -16.10 6.52
CA ILE A 180 12.85 -15.73 5.15
C ILE A 180 13.31 -14.32 4.75
N GLN A 181 14.04 -13.60 5.61
CA GLN A 181 14.50 -12.24 5.32
C GLN A 181 15.58 -12.16 4.23
N THR A 182 16.24 -13.27 3.96
CA THR A 182 17.36 -13.35 3.00
C THR A 182 16.98 -14.01 1.67
N VAL A 183 15.75 -14.51 1.54
CA VAL A 183 15.33 -15.28 0.36
C VAL A 183 13.99 -14.78 -0.18
N ALA A 184 13.79 -14.96 -1.48
CA ALA A 184 12.48 -14.78 -2.07
C ALA A 184 11.57 -15.96 -1.68
N VAL A 185 10.35 -15.67 -1.24
CA VAL A 185 9.32 -16.68 -0.93
C VAL A 185 8.30 -16.70 -2.04
N LYS A 186 7.98 -17.86 -2.57
CA LYS A 186 7.15 -18.01 -3.75
C LYS A 186 6.04 -19.03 -3.55
N ASN A 187 4.80 -18.65 -3.83
CA ASN A 187 3.69 -19.57 -3.99
C ASN A 187 3.47 -19.85 -5.49
N ASN A 188 3.84 -21.04 -5.94
CA ASN A 188 3.66 -21.45 -7.34
C ASN A 188 2.28 -22.07 -7.61
N SER A 189 1.46 -22.28 -6.58
CA SER A 189 0.16 -22.94 -6.76
C SER A 189 -0.90 -21.98 -7.29
N ILE A 190 -1.99 -22.54 -7.77
CA ILE A 190 -3.21 -21.80 -8.15
C ILE A 190 -4.10 -21.50 -6.95
N SER A 191 -3.77 -22.03 -5.76
CA SER A 191 -4.46 -21.79 -4.51
C SER A 191 -3.59 -20.98 -3.56
N ALA A 192 -4.20 -20.29 -2.60
CA ALA A 192 -3.48 -19.60 -1.55
C ALA A 192 -2.73 -20.60 -0.67
N ALA A 193 -1.52 -20.23 -0.22
CA ALA A 193 -0.77 -20.94 0.79
C ALA A 193 -0.83 -20.17 2.12
N ILE A 194 -0.73 -20.88 3.23
CA ILE A 194 -0.62 -20.29 4.56
C ILE A 194 0.83 -20.41 5.03
N LEU A 195 1.41 -19.28 5.37
CA LEU A 195 2.70 -19.21 6.06
C LEU A 195 2.43 -19.14 7.55
N GLN A 196 2.82 -20.16 8.30
CA GLN A 196 2.65 -20.22 9.74
C GLN A 196 3.99 -20.05 10.42
N VAL A 197 4.11 -19.04 11.28
CA VAL A 197 5.36 -18.62 11.91
C VAL A 197 5.22 -18.76 13.44
N LYS A 198 6.24 -19.31 14.09
CA LYS A 198 6.31 -19.34 15.56
C LYS A 198 6.98 -18.08 16.06
N ASN A 199 6.26 -17.27 16.83
CA ASN A 199 6.83 -16.13 17.54
C ASN A 199 6.98 -16.49 19.02
N TYR A 200 8.21 -16.42 19.52
CA TYR A 200 8.48 -16.62 20.93
C TYR A 200 8.26 -15.28 21.66
N TYR A 201 7.62 -15.34 22.84
CA TYR A 201 7.49 -14.16 23.68
C TYR A 201 8.87 -13.74 24.18
N THR A 202 9.42 -12.67 23.67
CA THR A 202 10.56 -11.97 24.29
C THR A 202 10.01 -11.09 25.41
N THR A 203 10.03 -11.57 26.64
CA THR A 203 9.86 -10.69 27.78
C THR A 203 11.16 -9.91 27.95
N SER A 204 11.11 -8.62 27.77
CA SER A 204 12.24 -7.68 27.91
C SER A 204 12.72 -7.49 29.35
N ALA A 205 12.77 -8.52 30.16
CA ALA A 205 13.38 -8.53 31.48
C ALA A 205 13.87 -9.95 31.77
N ASP A 206 15.19 -10.09 31.84
CA ASP A 206 15.91 -11.25 32.38
C ASP A 206 15.94 -12.54 31.54
N GLU A 207 16.44 -12.47 30.30
CA GLU A 207 16.75 -13.66 29.49
C GLU A 207 17.70 -14.63 30.20
N ASN A 208 18.62 -14.14 31.04
CA ASN A 208 19.62 -14.96 31.73
C ASN A 208 19.11 -15.66 33.00
N LEU A 209 17.95 -15.29 33.53
CA LEU A 209 17.40 -15.90 34.77
C LEU A 209 16.33 -16.96 34.51
N LEU A 210 15.78 -17.04 33.31
CA LEU A 210 14.70 -17.98 32.98
C LEU A 210 15.22 -19.31 32.41
N GLU A 211 16.35 -19.33 31.73
CA GLU A 211 16.96 -20.58 31.24
C GLU A 211 17.39 -21.51 32.37
N GLU A 212 17.84 -20.98 33.51
CA GLU A 212 18.32 -21.79 34.65
C GLU A 212 17.21 -22.36 35.53
N ARG A 213 15.99 -21.78 35.52
CA ARG A 213 14.94 -22.10 36.50
C ARG A 213 13.82 -23.02 36.04
N MET A 214 13.60 -23.16 34.75
CA MET A 214 12.44 -23.93 34.28
C MET A 214 12.79 -24.69 32.99
N GLY A 215 13.08 -25.92 33.04
CA GLY A 215 13.09 -26.82 31.86
C GLY A 215 11.72 -26.85 31.11
N LYS A 216 11.06 -25.69 30.94
CA LYS A 216 9.79 -25.53 30.27
C LYS A 216 10.02 -24.80 28.95
N THR A 217 9.49 -25.37 27.89
CA THR A 217 9.37 -24.77 26.57
C THR A 217 8.87 -23.33 26.68
N MET A 218 9.60 -22.37 26.14
CA MET A 218 9.19 -20.96 26.09
C MET A 218 7.81 -20.87 25.46
N PRO A 219 6.86 -20.11 26.07
CA PRO A 219 5.54 -19.94 25.48
C PRO A 219 5.69 -19.24 24.13
N PHE A 220 5.17 -19.82 23.09
CA PHE A 220 5.13 -19.23 21.74
C PHE A 220 3.67 -19.05 21.32
N HIS A 221 3.43 -18.03 20.53
CA HIS A 221 2.20 -17.90 19.77
C HIS A 221 2.49 -18.12 18.29
N THR A 222 1.48 -18.49 17.56
CA THR A 222 1.60 -18.78 16.14
C THR A 222 0.92 -17.69 15.34
N GLU A 223 1.66 -17.05 14.47
CA GLU A 223 1.12 -16.09 13.51
C GLU A 223 0.93 -16.76 12.15
N ARG A 224 -0.13 -16.41 11.46
CA ARG A 224 -0.46 -16.97 10.16
C ARG A 224 -0.64 -15.86 9.15
N PHE A 225 -0.04 -16.06 7.98
CA PHE A 225 -0.10 -15.11 6.87
C PHE A 225 -0.58 -15.83 5.61
N ARG A 226 -1.56 -15.26 4.95
CA ARG A 226 -2.05 -15.78 3.68
C ARG A 226 -1.14 -15.32 2.54
N VAL A 227 -0.62 -16.27 1.76
CA VAL A 227 0.18 -15.99 0.56
C VAL A 227 -0.66 -16.30 -0.68
N PRO A 228 -1.08 -15.29 -1.44
CA PRO A 228 -1.97 -15.45 -2.59
C PRO A 228 -1.39 -16.39 -3.66
N PRO A 229 -2.23 -16.93 -4.54
CA PRO A 229 -1.77 -17.74 -5.67
C PRO A 229 -0.75 -17.02 -6.53
N GLN A 230 0.30 -17.72 -6.94
CA GLN A 230 1.36 -17.23 -7.83
C GLN A 230 2.08 -15.95 -7.33
N ALA A 231 1.86 -15.55 -6.08
CA ALA A 231 2.57 -14.43 -5.47
C ALA A 231 4.02 -14.80 -5.14
N THR A 232 4.90 -13.82 -5.29
CA THR A 232 6.29 -13.90 -4.82
C THR A 232 6.57 -12.70 -3.94
N PHE A 233 7.24 -12.89 -2.81
CA PHE A 233 7.61 -11.75 -1.97
C PHE A 233 9.01 -11.85 -1.39
N VAL A 234 9.55 -10.70 -1.01
CA VAL A 234 10.81 -10.55 -0.29
C VAL A 234 10.55 -9.69 0.94
N LEU A 235 10.68 -10.29 2.12
CA LEU A 235 10.60 -9.58 3.38
C LEU A 235 11.96 -8.97 3.69
N THR A 236 12.12 -7.67 3.45
CA THR A 236 13.41 -7.00 3.57
C THR A 236 13.24 -5.53 3.93
N HIS A 237 14.22 -5.02 4.68
CA HIS A 237 14.36 -3.58 4.85
C HIS A 237 15.03 -2.97 3.62
N LEU A 238 14.32 -2.07 2.94
CA LEU A 238 14.89 -1.35 1.81
C LEU A 238 15.77 -0.21 2.34
N PRO A 239 17.09 -0.19 2.04
CA PRO A 239 17.98 0.81 2.59
C PRO A 239 17.63 2.20 2.04
N THR A 240 17.19 3.04 2.93
CA THR A 240 16.86 4.44 2.64
C THR A 240 17.92 5.41 3.17
N GLU A 241 19.04 4.87 3.70
CA GLU A 241 20.13 5.62 4.33
C GLU A 241 21.42 5.65 3.50
N PRO A 242 22.25 6.73 3.68
CA PRO A 242 23.45 6.95 2.86
C PRO A 242 24.52 5.88 2.96
N ASN A 243 24.62 5.24 4.11
CA ASN A 243 25.77 4.40 4.43
C ASN A 243 25.71 2.98 3.80
N HIS A 244 24.60 2.64 3.14
CA HIS A 244 24.37 1.31 2.56
C HIS A 244 24.14 1.33 1.03
N LEU A 245 24.44 2.44 0.36
CA LEU A 245 24.06 2.69 -1.03
C LEU A 245 24.80 1.94 -2.15
N PRO A 246 26.00 1.34 -2.01
CA PRO A 246 26.58 0.69 -3.18
C PRO A 246 25.96 -0.68 -3.51
N GLU A 247 25.37 -1.35 -2.51
CA GLU A 247 24.95 -2.76 -2.64
C GLU A 247 23.47 -2.98 -2.33
N LEU A 248 22.64 -2.11 -2.83
CA LEU A 248 21.21 -2.20 -2.70
C LEU A 248 20.63 -3.57 -3.03
N PRO A 249 19.38 -3.85 -2.59
CA PRO A 249 18.58 -5.05 -2.88
C PRO A 249 18.30 -5.29 -4.37
N ILE A 250 19.08 -4.66 -5.22
CA ILE A 250 19.30 -4.94 -6.63
C ILE A 250 19.45 -6.44 -6.88
N ILE A 251 20.02 -7.12 -5.92
CA ILE A 251 20.30 -8.53 -5.93
C ILE A 251 19.00 -9.36 -5.86
N PHE A 252 17.96 -8.89 -5.17
CA PHE A 252 16.68 -9.60 -5.08
C PHE A 252 15.98 -9.78 -6.42
N PHE A 253 16.21 -8.83 -7.32
CA PHE A 253 15.58 -8.82 -8.62
C PHE A 253 16.60 -9.07 -9.75
N ASN A 254 17.78 -9.58 -9.45
CA ASN A 254 18.83 -9.76 -10.44
C ASN A 254 18.29 -10.46 -11.70
N GLY A 255 18.34 -9.77 -12.83
CA GLY A 255 17.82 -10.23 -14.10
C GLY A 255 16.29 -10.38 -14.19
N LYS A 256 15.52 -9.96 -13.17
CA LYS A 256 14.05 -9.94 -13.24
C LYS A 256 13.57 -8.62 -13.83
N ILE A 257 12.76 -8.73 -14.86
CA ILE A 257 12.19 -7.60 -15.60
C ILE A 257 10.67 -7.61 -15.41
N PHE A 258 10.09 -6.46 -15.09
CA PHE A 258 8.69 -6.27 -14.82
C PHE A 258 8.05 -5.31 -15.83
N ASP A 259 6.82 -5.62 -16.23
CA ASP A 259 6.02 -4.77 -17.11
C ASP A 259 5.41 -3.59 -16.36
N PHE A 260 5.19 -3.77 -15.05
CA PHE A 260 4.63 -2.76 -14.16
C PHE A 260 5.37 -2.73 -12.82
N ILE A 261 5.78 -1.55 -12.37
CA ILE A 261 6.37 -1.35 -11.05
C ILE A 261 5.57 -0.29 -10.30
N LEU A 262 4.97 -0.69 -9.16
CA LEU A 262 4.24 0.19 -8.24
C LEU A 262 5.10 0.46 -7.00
N MET A 263 5.20 1.72 -6.59
CA MET A 263 5.98 2.11 -5.41
C MET A 263 5.18 3.04 -4.49
N ASP A 264 5.15 2.75 -3.18
CA ASP A 264 4.61 3.63 -2.13
C ASP A 264 5.69 3.99 -1.10
N PRO A 265 6.66 4.86 -1.46
CA PRO A 265 7.83 5.12 -0.63
C PRO A 265 7.47 5.72 0.73
N PRO A 266 8.27 5.44 1.79
CA PRO A 266 8.12 6.06 3.11
C PRO A 266 8.62 7.52 3.07
N TRP A 267 7.84 8.41 2.49
CA TRP A 267 8.21 9.81 2.32
C TRP A 267 8.60 10.49 3.63
N PRO A 268 9.68 11.28 3.67
CA PRO A 268 10.11 12.02 4.84
C PRO A 268 9.04 13.04 5.28
N ASN A 269 8.35 12.78 6.37
CA ASN A 269 7.32 13.64 6.92
C ASN A 269 7.70 14.14 8.32
N ARG A 270 7.34 15.39 8.64
CA ARG A 270 7.56 15.96 9.99
C ARG A 270 6.88 15.15 11.10
N SER A 271 5.78 14.46 10.79
CA SER A 271 5.04 13.62 11.74
C SER A 271 5.80 12.33 12.08
N VAL A 272 6.47 11.72 11.13
CA VAL A 272 7.26 10.49 11.28
C VAL A 272 8.48 10.75 12.17
N ARG A 273 9.10 11.93 12.08
CA ARG A 273 10.21 12.32 12.95
C ARG A 273 9.87 12.40 14.45
N ARG A 274 8.58 12.47 14.79
CA ARG A 274 8.10 12.57 16.18
C ARG A 274 7.64 11.25 16.77
N SER A 275 7.40 10.24 15.95
CA SER A 275 7.08 8.88 16.39
C SER A 275 8.37 8.07 16.37
N ALA A 276 8.89 7.76 17.54
CA ALA A 276 10.17 7.08 17.77
C ALA A 276 10.25 5.62 17.24
N HIS A 277 9.36 5.22 16.34
CA HIS A 277 9.29 3.87 15.78
C HIS A 277 10.13 3.67 14.50
N TYR A 278 10.66 4.75 13.90
CA TYR A 278 11.59 4.62 12.77
C TYR A 278 12.94 5.18 13.21
N GLN A 279 13.95 4.34 13.27
CA GLN A 279 15.29 4.71 13.73
C GLN A 279 15.97 5.76 12.85
N THR A 280 15.57 5.86 11.59
CA THR A 280 16.07 6.90 10.68
C THR A 280 15.01 7.32 9.67
N THR A 281 14.93 8.60 9.36
CA THR A 281 14.06 9.09 8.28
C THR A 281 14.89 9.15 6.99
N PRO A 282 14.45 8.47 5.92
CA PRO A 282 15.12 8.60 4.63
C PRO A 282 15.18 10.05 4.20
N THR A 283 16.24 10.44 3.50
CA THR A 283 16.26 11.73 2.82
C THR A 283 15.62 11.57 1.43
N PHE A 284 15.14 12.68 0.86
CA PHE A 284 14.58 12.65 -0.50
C PHE A 284 15.61 12.17 -1.53
N ASN A 285 16.88 12.58 -1.40
CA ASN A 285 17.94 12.18 -2.32
C ASN A 285 18.20 10.65 -2.28
N HIS A 286 18.18 10.05 -1.10
CA HIS A 286 18.37 8.59 -0.98
C HIS A 286 17.20 7.82 -1.56
N LEU A 287 15.97 8.27 -1.30
CA LEU A 287 14.80 7.69 -1.94
C LEU A 287 14.89 7.81 -3.45
N GLN A 288 15.29 8.97 -3.98
CA GLN A 288 15.45 9.17 -5.43
C GLN A 288 16.45 8.17 -6.02
N THR A 289 17.63 8.02 -5.40
CA THR A 289 18.64 7.05 -5.86
C THR A 289 18.11 5.63 -5.83
N LEU A 290 17.40 5.24 -4.77
CA LEU A 290 16.79 3.92 -4.66
C LEU A 290 15.73 3.68 -5.75
N LEU A 291 14.82 4.63 -5.94
CA LEU A 291 13.76 4.54 -6.94
C LEU A 291 14.35 4.43 -8.36
N CYS A 292 15.33 5.29 -8.70
CA CYS A 292 16.02 5.21 -9.99
C CYS A 292 16.69 3.83 -10.18
N GLY A 293 17.44 3.37 -9.18
CA GLY A 293 18.14 2.09 -9.29
C GLY A 293 17.20 0.89 -9.50
N ILE A 294 16.00 0.90 -8.89
CA ILE A 294 14.98 -0.13 -9.12
C ILE A 294 14.43 -0.03 -10.55
N LEU A 295 14.08 1.18 -11.01
CA LEU A 295 13.51 1.39 -12.33
C LEU A 295 14.46 1.01 -13.45
N GLU A 296 15.71 1.50 -13.40
CA GLU A 296 16.72 1.26 -14.43
C GLU A 296 17.03 -0.23 -14.63
N ARG A 297 16.97 -1.02 -13.55
CA ARG A 297 17.37 -2.43 -13.60
C ARG A 297 16.23 -3.39 -13.80
N ASN A 298 15.03 -3.04 -13.37
CA ASN A 298 13.93 -3.99 -13.26
C ASN A 298 12.72 -3.63 -14.11
N LEU A 299 12.58 -2.38 -14.59
CA LEU A 299 11.49 -2.03 -15.48
C LEU A 299 11.79 -2.53 -16.91
N ARG A 300 10.78 -3.12 -17.56
CA ARG A 300 10.92 -3.56 -18.95
C ARG A 300 11.27 -2.37 -19.85
N PRO A 301 12.38 -2.42 -20.59
CA PRO A 301 12.69 -1.40 -21.58
C PRO A 301 11.54 -1.22 -22.57
N GLU A 302 11.35 -0.01 -23.06
CA GLU A 302 10.42 0.42 -24.13
C GLU A 302 8.92 0.39 -23.75
N VAL A 303 8.43 -0.63 -23.02
CA VAL A 303 6.97 -0.79 -22.76
C VAL A 303 6.59 -0.81 -21.29
N GLY A 304 7.56 -0.85 -20.37
CA GLY A 304 7.30 -0.89 -18.95
C GLY A 304 6.68 0.40 -18.41
N ILE A 305 5.83 0.26 -17.42
CA ILE A 305 5.15 1.36 -16.74
C ILE A 305 5.58 1.39 -15.27
N ALA A 306 6.04 2.55 -14.81
CA ALA A 306 6.32 2.83 -13.42
C ALA A 306 5.23 3.71 -12.81
N ALA A 307 4.84 3.43 -11.56
CA ALA A 307 3.82 4.17 -10.84
C ALA A 307 4.31 4.48 -9.41
N ILE A 308 4.34 5.74 -9.01
CA ILE A 308 4.85 6.18 -7.71
C ILE A 308 3.78 6.96 -6.96
N TRP A 309 3.35 6.46 -5.80
CA TRP A 309 2.47 7.17 -4.89
C TRP A 309 3.20 8.35 -4.25
N THR A 310 2.56 9.51 -4.23
CA THR A 310 3.08 10.72 -3.58
C THR A 310 2.13 11.21 -2.50
N THR A 311 2.70 11.86 -1.50
CA THR A 311 1.93 12.62 -0.51
C THR A 311 1.69 14.05 -1.01
N ASN A 312 0.87 14.82 -0.27
CA ASN A 312 0.63 16.25 -0.55
C ASN A 312 1.82 17.15 -0.17
N ASN A 313 3.04 16.66 -0.36
CA ASN A 313 4.28 17.37 -0.16
C ASN A 313 4.96 17.64 -1.51
N VAL A 314 5.36 18.89 -1.76
CA VAL A 314 6.07 19.31 -2.98
C VAL A 314 7.27 18.40 -3.24
N ASN A 315 8.11 18.20 -2.22
CA ASN A 315 9.32 17.41 -2.37
C ASN A 315 9.03 15.94 -2.75
N SER A 316 7.97 15.33 -2.22
CA SER A 316 7.62 13.95 -2.61
C SER A 316 7.20 13.86 -4.08
N ARG A 317 6.46 14.85 -4.59
CA ARG A 317 6.09 14.90 -6.01
C ARG A 317 7.27 15.22 -6.92
N SER A 318 8.13 16.19 -6.52
CA SER A 318 9.36 16.50 -7.26
C SER A 318 10.25 15.27 -7.35
N THR A 319 10.57 14.65 -6.21
CA THR A 319 11.40 13.44 -6.16
C THR A 319 10.82 12.31 -7.00
N ALA A 320 9.50 12.07 -6.95
CA ALA A 320 8.87 11.04 -7.78
C ALA A 320 9.00 11.33 -9.28
N ARG A 321 8.76 12.58 -9.71
CA ARG A 321 8.92 13.00 -11.11
C ARG A 321 10.38 12.90 -11.57
N GLU A 322 11.29 13.44 -10.79
CA GLU A 322 12.72 13.38 -11.06
C GLU A 322 13.23 11.95 -11.12
N SER A 323 12.72 11.04 -10.26
CA SER A 323 13.09 9.62 -10.33
C SER A 323 12.64 8.97 -11.65
N LEU A 324 11.45 9.29 -12.13
CA LEU A 324 10.97 8.81 -13.43
C LEU A 324 11.82 9.38 -14.57
N GLU A 325 12.03 10.69 -14.58
CA GLU A 325 12.79 11.40 -15.63
C GLU A 325 14.25 10.95 -15.69
N ASN A 326 14.92 10.82 -14.55
CA ASN A 326 16.30 10.34 -14.47
C ASN A 326 16.44 8.88 -14.93
N SER A 327 15.37 8.08 -14.80
CA SER A 327 15.30 6.70 -15.34
C SER A 327 14.89 6.68 -16.83
N GLY A 328 14.85 7.82 -17.51
CA GLY A 328 14.50 7.94 -18.93
C GLY A 328 13.02 7.75 -19.22
N LEU A 329 12.16 7.92 -18.22
CA LEU A 329 10.72 7.80 -18.34
C LEU A 329 10.08 9.19 -18.40
N GLN A 330 8.97 9.29 -19.12
CA GLN A 330 8.15 10.49 -19.22
C GLN A 330 6.84 10.28 -18.45
N VAL A 331 6.47 11.26 -17.63
CA VAL A 331 5.16 11.25 -16.96
C VAL A 331 4.06 11.41 -18.01
N PHE A 332 3.15 10.43 -18.07
CA PHE A 332 2.05 10.42 -19.03
C PHE A 332 0.67 10.42 -18.37
N GLU A 333 0.56 9.93 -17.12
CA GLU A 333 -0.70 9.97 -16.36
C GLU A 333 -0.49 10.36 -14.90
N GLU A 334 -1.53 10.95 -14.28
CA GLU A 334 -1.69 11.15 -12.85
C GLU A 334 -3.03 10.55 -12.42
N TRP A 335 -3.02 9.62 -11.44
CA TRP A 335 -4.23 9.09 -10.83
C TRP A 335 -4.44 9.72 -9.46
N ILE A 336 -5.55 10.41 -9.30
CA ILE A 336 -5.84 11.21 -8.10
C ILE A 336 -6.85 10.44 -7.25
N TRP A 337 -6.37 9.83 -6.16
CA TRP A 337 -7.26 9.19 -5.20
C TRP A 337 -7.87 10.25 -4.29
N VAL A 338 -9.17 10.54 -4.49
CA VAL A 338 -9.97 11.45 -3.67
C VAL A 338 -10.62 10.69 -2.53
N LYS A 339 -10.28 11.07 -1.31
CA LYS A 339 -10.81 10.50 -0.07
C LYS A 339 -12.16 11.13 0.25
N THR A 340 -13.20 10.31 0.31
CA THR A 340 -14.56 10.78 0.59
C THR A 340 -15.15 10.13 1.85
N THR A 341 -16.22 10.69 2.34
CA THR A 341 -17.12 10.06 3.30
C THR A 341 -17.96 8.98 2.60
N SER A 342 -18.66 8.14 3.36
CA SER A 342 -19.65 7.18 2.81
C SER A 342 -20.77 7.85 1.99
N LYS A 343 -20.95 9.16 2.13
CA LYS A 343 -21.90 9.98 1.35
C LYS A 343 -21.27 10.65 0.14
N GLY A 344 -20.04 10.32 -0.24
CA GLY A 344 -19.34 10.87 -1.40
C GLY A 344 -18.88 12.33 -1.24
N VAL A 345 -18.90 12.88 -0.02
CA VAL A 345 -18.37 14.21 0.26
C VAL A 345 -16.87 14.11 0.56
N PRO A 346 -15.98 14.91 -0.04
CA PRO A 346 -14.56 14.90 0.33
C PRO A 346 -14.36 15.04 1.84
N VAL A 347 -13.47 14.23 2.43
CA VAL A 347 -13.25 14.17 3.89
C VAL A 347 -12.69 15.46 4.49
N SER A 348 -12.14 16.35 3.66
CA SER A 348 -11.68 17.70 4.01
C SER A 348 -11.82 18.62 2.78
N PRO A 349 -11.66 19.95 2.92
CA PRO A 349 -11.74 20.85 1.77
C PRO A 349 -10.75 20.52 0.66
N ILE A 350 -11.20 20.44 -0.59
CA ILE A 350 -10.33 20.14 -1.75
C ILE A 350 -9.21 21.17 -1.89
N CYS A 351 -9.49 22.42 -1.58
CA CYS A 351 -8.49 23.51 -1.55
C CYS A 351 -7.88 23.75 -0.18
N GLY A 352 -7.89 22.75 0.71
CA GLY A 352 -7.33 22.88 2.05
C GLY A 352 -5.87 23.30 2.03
N LEU A 353 -5.50 24.19 2.95
CA LEU A 353 -4.13 24.71 3.04
C LEU A 353 -3.17 23.68 3.64
N TRP A 354 -3.60 22.97 4.68
CA TRP A 354 -2.77 22.00 5.38
C TRP A 354 -2.88 20.59 4.83
N ARG A 355 -4.10 20.15 4.55
CA ARG A 355 -4.36 18.78 4.09
C ARG A 355 -5.38 18.82 2.98
N GLN A 356 -5.02 18.28 1.84
CA GLN A 356 -5.95 18.00 0.77
C GLN A 356 -6.55 16.59 0.97
N PRO A 357 -7.80 16.35 0.56
CA PRO A 357 -8.47 15.06 0.67
C PRO A 357 -8.06 14.11 -0.47
N TYR A 358 -6.86 14.23 -1.01
CA TYR A 358 -6.40 13.38 -2.12
C TYR A 358 -4.91 13.04 -1.99
N GLU A 359 -4.54 11.96 -2.64
CA GLU A 359 -3.16 11.57 -2.91
C GLU A 359 -3.00 11.31 -4.40
N VAL A 360 -1.79 11.47 -4.93
CA VAL A 360 -1.53 11.37 -6.37
C VAL A 360 -0.57 10.23 -6.65
N LEU A 361 -0.94 9.35 -7.56
CA LEU A 361 -0.08 8.37 -8.19
C LEU A 361 0.42 8.96 -9.50
N ILE A 362 1.73 9.04 -9.67
CA ILE A 362 2.38 9.55 -10.88
C ILE A 362 2.86 8.36 -11.69
N LEU A 363 2.43 8.28 -12.96
CA LEU A 363 2.78 7.18 -13.85
C LEU A 363 3.73 7.67 -14.95
N GLY A 364 4.82 6.92 -15.13
CA GLY A 364 5.84 7.17 -16.14
C GLY A 364 6.01 5.96 -17.07
N ARG A 365 6.31 6.25 -18.33
CA ARG A 365 6.69 5.26 -19.35
C ARG A 365 7.72 5.84 -20.29
N LYS A 366 8.37 5.00 -21.09
CA LYS A 366 9.28 5.49 -22.15
C LYS A 366 8.55 6.45 -23.08
N PRO A 367 9.14 7.60 -23.46
CA PRO A 367 8.53 8.49 -24.46
C PRO A 367 8.39 7.76 -25.80
N SER A 368 7.25 7.95 -26.47
CA SER A 368 7.09 7.45 -27.83
C SER A 368 7.90 8.31 -28.81
N ASN A 369 8.49 7.70 -29.83
CA ASN A 369 9.34 8.39 -30.83
C ASN A 369 8.57 9.35 -31.76
N THR A 370 7.28 9.60 -31.51
CA THR A 370 6.50 10.58 -32.29
C THR A 370 6.89 11.97 -31.86
N GLN A 371 7.52 12.72 -32.77
CA GLN A 371 8.12 14.06 -32.54
C GLN A 371 7.12 15.20 -32.33
N ASP A 372 5.84 14.95 -32.25
CA ASP A 372 4.81 15.99 -32.20
C ASP A 372 4.15 16.07 -30.83
N GLU A 373 4.24 17.29 -30.25
CA GLU A 373 3.58 17.83 -29.07
C GLU A 373 4.12 17.39 -27.68
N LYS A 374 4.28 18.39 -26.80
CA LYS A 374 4.46 18.13 -25.36
C LYS A 374 3.28 17.31 -24.89
N PRO A 375 3.50 16.05 -24.46
CA PRO A 375 2.40 15.19 -24.08
C PRO A 375 1.65 15.81 -22.90
N THR A 376 0.37 16.04 -23.09
CA THR A 376 -0.53 16.43 -22.00
C THR A 376 -0.66 15.27 -21.04
N VAL A 377 -0.32 15.52 -19.77
CA VAL A 377 -0.47 14.50 -18.71
C VAL A 377 -1.96 14.20 -18.53
N ARG A 378 -2.37 12.97 -18.81
CA ARG A 378 -3.74 12.53 -18.60
C ARG A 378 -4.02 12.42 -17.10
N ARG A 379 -5.19 12.85 -16.65
CA ARG A 379 -5.62 12.72 -15.26
C ARG A 379 -6.82 11.79 -15.12
N ARG A 380 -6.78 10.95 -14.08
CA ARG A 380 -7.93 10.12 -13.67
C ARG A 380 -8.22 10.35 -12.19
N VAL A 381 -9.50 10.28 -11.83
CA VAL A 381 -9.94 10.39 -10.44
C VAL A 381 -10.43 9.03 -9.96
N ILE A 382 -9.93 8.62 -8.82
CA ILE A 382 -10.38 7.43 -8.07
C ILE A 382 -11.02 7.95 -6.79
N VAL A 383 -12.32 7.86 -6.67
CA VAL A 383 -13.06 8.19 -5.45
C VAL A 383 -13.13 6.96 -4.58
N GLY A 384 -12.74 7.07 -3.33
CA GLY A 384 -12.80 5.94 -2.40
C GLY A 384 -12.89 6.40 -0.96
N VAL A 385 -13.70 5.69 -0.18
CA VAL A 385 -13.85 5.94 1.26
C VAL A 385 -12.64 5.37 1.99
N PRO A 386 -11.84 6.20 2.69
CA PRO A 386 -10.65 5.73 3.41
C PRO A 386 -10.98 4.61 4.39
N ASP A 387 -10.03 3.73 4.55
CA ASP A 387 -10.05 2.65 5.51
C ASP A 387 -9.03 2.91 6.63
N ILE A 388 -8.41 1.88 7.16
CA ILE A 388 -7.38 1.96 8.18
C ILE A 388 -6.20 2.81 7.68
N HIS A 389 -5.57 3.54 8.60
CA HIS A 389 -4.43 4.39 8.27
C HIS A 389 -3.36 3.62 7.48
N SER A 390 -2.82 4.24 6.44
CA SER A 390 -1.82 3.70 5.51
C SER A 390 -2.35 2.64 4.52
N ARG A 391 -3.60 2.22 4.59
CA ARG A 391 -4.21 1.30 3.63
C ARG A 391 -4.70 2.10 2.42
N LYS A 392 -4.09 1.85 1.27
CA LYS A 392 -4.46 2.46 -0.02
C LYS A 392 -5.45 1.59 -0.79
N PRO A 393 -6.17 2.15 -1.78
CA PRO A 393 -6.90 1.33 -2.74
C PRO A 393 -5.94 0.43 -3.48
N HIS A 394 -6.29 -0.84 -3.66
CA HIS A 394 -5.50 -1.74 -4.49
C HIS A 394 -5.83 -1.53 -5.97
N LEU A 395 -4.81 -1.31 -6.79
CA LEU A 395 -4.98 -0.84 -8.16
C LEU A 395 -4.94 -1.95 -9.22
N LYS A 396 -4.80 -3.24 -8.85
CA LYS A 396 -4.64 -4.36 -9.79
C LYS A 396 -5.72 -4.34 -10.88
N GLU A 397 -6.99 -4.22 -10.50
CA GLU A 397 -8.11 -4.22 -11.44
C GLU A 397 -8.03 -3.07 -12.44
N LEU A 398 -7.74 -1.85 -11.98
CA LEU A 398 -7.58 -0.67 -12.84
C LEU A 398 -6.34 -0.76 -13.74
N VAL A 399 -5.22 -1.25 -13.22
CA VAL A 399 -3.99 -1.45 -13.96
C VAL A 399 -4.19 -2.46 -15.08
N GLU A 400 -4.84 -3.59 -14.79
CA GLU A 400 -5.19 -4.61 -15.79
C GLU A 400 -6.14 -4.08 -16.84
N GLN A 401 -7.14 -3.30 -16.43
CA GLN A 401 -8.11 -2.72 -17.37
C GLN A 401 -7.47 -1.72 -18.32
N HIS A 402 -6.50 -0.92 -17.86
CA HIS A 402 -5.93 0.16 -18.64
C HIS A 402 -4.69 -0.20 -19.44
N PHE A 403 -3.89 -1.14 -18.94
CA PHE A 403 -2.57 -1.40 -19.47
C PHE A 403 -2.34 -2.85 -19.90
N PHE A 404 -3.07 -3.79 -19.30
CA PHE A 404 -2.85 -5.23 -19.50
C PHE A 404 -4.17 -5.97 -19.73
N ASN A 405 -4.88 -5.55 -20.78
CA ASN A 405 -6.15 -6.14 -21.19
C ASN A 405 -5.99 -7.60 -21.69
N ALA A 406 -7.08 -8.21 -22.19
CA ALA A 406 -7.14 -9.60 -22.58
C ALA A 406 -6.13 -10.01 -23.69
N ASP A 407 -5.54 -9.06 -24.40
CA ASP A 407 -4.55 -9.31 -25.45
C ASP A 407 -3.17 -9.70 -24.90
N TYR A 408 -2.92 -9.48 -23.60
CA TYR A 408 -1.74 -9.99 -22.89
C TYR A 408 -1.94 -11.46 -22.51
N LEU A 409 -1.92 -12.35 -23.52
CA LEU A 409 -2.23 -13.78 -23.38
C LEU A 409 -1.29 -14.53 -22.41
N GLU A 410 -0.05 -14.08 -22.26
CA GLU A 410 0.95 -14.69 -21.37
C GLU A 410 0.96 -14.11 -19.95
N GLY A 411 0.06 -13.14 -19.68
CA GLY A 411 0.08 -12.36 -18.44
C GLY A 411 1.21 -11.32 -18.42
N TYR A 412 1.11 -10.36 -17.52
CA TYR A 412 2.14 -9.36 -17.27
C TYR A 412 2.84 -9.64 -15.94
N LYS A 413 4.05 -9.14 -15.79
CA LYS A 413 4.83 -9.24 -14.54
C LYS A 413 4.80 -7.90 -13.81
N ALA A 414 4.34 -7.90 -12.57
CA ALA A 414 4.31 -6.70 -11.75
C ALA A 414 5.14 -6.86 -10.48
N LEU A 415 5.70 -5.73 -10.03
CA LEU A 415 6.42 -5.59 -8.78
C LEU A 415 5.79 -4.45 -7.96
N GLU A 416 5.46 -4.73 -6.70
CA GLU A 416 5.11 -3.70 -5.72
C GLU A 416 6.25 -3.54 -4.72
N VAL A 417 6.80 -2.32 -4.65
CA VAL A 417 7.90 -1.94 -3.73
C VAL A 417 7.33 -1.14 -2.57
N PHE A 418 7.83 -1.36 -1.37
CA PHE A 418 7.27 -0.87 -0.10
C PHE A 418 5.86 -1.41 0.13
N ALA A 419 5.60 -2.63 -0.34
CA ALA A 419 4.32 -3.29 -0.24
C ALA A 419 3.90 -3.50 1.22
N ARG A 420 2.58 -3.47 1.46
CA ARG A 420 1.96 -3.80 2.74
C ARG A 420 0.99 -4.97 2.67
N ASN A 421 0.79 -5.48 1.48
CA ASN A 421 0.02 -6.70 1.21
C ASN A 421 0.61 -7.41 -0.01
N LEU A 422 0.36 -8.71 -0.08
CA LEU A 422 0.68 -9.52 -1.23
C LEU A 422 -0.47 -9.49 -2.24
N THR A 423 -0.13 -9.64 -3.50
CA THR A 423 -1.08 -9.63 -4.62
C THR A 423 -0.91 -10.89 -5.45
N ALA A 424 -2.01 -11.55 -5.80
CA ALA A 424 -1.98 -12.74 -6.65
C ALA A 424 -1.28 -12.45 -8.00
N GLY A 425 -0.28 -13.27 -8.33
CA GLY A 425 0.50 -13.14 -9.56
C GLY A 425 1.59 -12.06 -9.55
N TRP A 426 1.70 -11.24 -8.50
CA TRP A 426 2.68 -10.16 -8.42
C TRP A 426 3.89 -10.53 -7.55
N TRP A 427 4.96 -9.78 -7.76
CA TRP A 427 6.08 -9.69 -6.84
C TRP A 427 5.84 -8.52 -5.87
N SER A 428 6.25 -8.70 -4.62
CA SER A 428 6.11 -7.67 -3.57
C SER A 428 7.38 -7.64 -2.72
N CYS A 429 7.83 -6.46 -2.33
CA CYS A 429 8.95 -6.34 -1.39
C CYS A 429 8.78 -5.17 -0.42
N GLY A 430 9.36 -5.31 0.75
CA GLY A 430 9.37 -4.31 1.81
C GLY A 430 9.41 -4.94 3.20
N ASP A 431 9.57 -4.10 4.19
CA ASP A 431 9.59 -4.46 5.61
C ASP A 431 8.20 -4.79 6.17
N GLU A 432 7.16 -4.20 5.61
CA GLU A 432 5.76 -4.44 5.99
C GLU A 432 4.99 -5.34 4.99
N VAL A 433 5.69 -6.06 4.09
CA VAL A 433 5.10 -6.78 2.94
C VAL A 433 4.01 -7.79 3.33
N LEU A 434 4.07 -8.38 4.52
CA LEU A 434 3.09 -9.34 5.04
C LEU A 434 1.99 -8.71 5.90
N ARG A 435 2.03 -7.41 6.18
CA ARG A 435 1.20 -6.76 7.19
C ARG A 435 -0.29 -7.04 7.05
N PHE A 436 -0.85 -6.78 5.88
CA PHE A 436 -2.28 -6.99 5.63
C PHE A 436 -2.62 -8.39 5.10
N ASN A 437 -1.65 -9.30 5.08
CA ASN A 437 -1.88 -10.72 4.83
C ASN A 437 -1.94 -11.57 6.11
N TRP A 438 -1.74 -10.96 7.27
CA TRP A 438 -1.93 -11.62 8.55
C TRP A 438 -3.41 -12.03 8.75
N ASP A 439 -3.63 -13.29 9.18
CA ASP A 439 -4.99 -13.87 9.35
C ASP A 439 -5.90 -13.01 10.23
N GLY A 440 -5.33 -12.29 11.23
CA GLY A 440 -6.10 -11.38 12.08
C GLY A 440 -6.79 -10.22 11.35
N TRP A 441 -6.42 -9.95 10.11
CA TRP A 441 -7.08 -8.97 9.24
C TRP A 441 -8.23 -9.55 8.41
N TRP A 442 -8.47 -10.85 8.42
CA TRP A 442 -9.42 -11.51 7.53
C TRP A 442 -10.56 -12.16 8.30
N ALA A 443 -11.81 -11.99 7.78
CA ALA A 443 -13.04 -12.60 8.32
C ALA A 443 -13.28 -13.97 7.71
#